data_92ba40a219dad1d664adba4a1c7ec87a
#
_entry.id   92ba40a219dad1d664adba4a1c7ec87a
#
_cell.length_a   1.000
_cell.length_b   1.000
_cell.length_c   1.000
_cell.angle_alpha   90.00
_cell.angle_beta   90.00
_cell.angle_gamma   90.00
#
_symmetry.space_group_name_H-M   'P 1'
#
loop_
_entity.id
_entity.type
_entity.pdbx_description
1 polymer ?
#
loop_
_entity_poly.entity_id
_entity_poly.type
_entity_poly.pdbx_seq_one_letter_code
_entity_poly.pdbx_strand_id
1 'polypeptide(L)'
;LGSDIMMAFDECAPYPADREYVKNSLERTTRWLKRCKEAHKNTENQALFGIIQGGMYKDLREQSAKEILAIDLPGYAIGGLSVGEPKHLMYEVLEYTTPLMPVDKPRYLMGVGSPDDLVEGVIRGVDMFDCVLPTRIARNGTAMTSQGKVVVRNAKYARDFTPLDPECDCYCCKNYTRAYIRHLVKANEILASRLITTHNLHFLLKLME
;
A
#
# COMPACT_ATOMS: atom_id res chain seq x y z
N LEU A 1 17.56 3.56 11.56
CA LEU A 1 17.52 2.36 10.69
C LEU A 1 18.24 2.59 9.36
N GLY A 2 18.45 3.83 8.91
CA GLY A 2 19.15 4.13 7.66
C GLY A 2 18.30 3.84 6.39
N SER A 3 16.99 4.07 6.46
CA SER A 3 16.12 3.96 5.26
C SER A 3 16.41 5.09 4.27
N ASP A 4 16.30 4.80 2.98
CA ASP A 4 16.51 5.79 1.91
C ASP A 4 15.37 6.80 1.86
N ILE A 5 14.14 6.36 2.12
CA ILE A 5 12.96 7.20 2.25
C ILE A 5 12.41 7.12 3.67
N MET A 6 12.25 8.29 4.29
CA MET A 6 11.66 8.43 5.62
C MET A 6 10.34 9.16 5.53
N MET A 7 9.32 8.63 6.21
CA MET A 7 8.05 9.34 6.37
C MET A 7 8.13 10.26 7.57
N ALA A 8 7.61 11.47 7.43
CA ALA A 8 7.40 12.35 8.58
C ALA A 8 6.41 11.72 9.56
N PHE A 9 6.49 12.09 10.84
CA PHE A 9 5.43 11.71 11.78
C PHE A 9 4.12 12.39 11.40
N ASP A 10 3.05 11.60 11.43
CA ASP A 10 1.69 12.04 11.14
C ASP A 10 0.69 11.50 12.17
N GLU A 11 -0.50 12.04 12.14
CA GLU A 11 -1.65 11.47 12.83
C GLU A 11 -2.72 11.09 11.81
N CYS A 12 -2.86 9.78 11.63
CA CYS A 12 -3.89 9.20 10.78
C CYS A 12 -5.23 9.16 11.54
N ALA A 13 -6.19 10.00 11.15
CA ALA A 13 -7.52 9.97 11.72
C ALA A 13 -8.24 8.65 11.40
N PRO A 14 -8.98 8.04 12.35
CA PRO A 14 -9.77 6.83 12.07
C PRO A 14 -10.92 7.15 11.10
N TYR A 15 -11.52 6.10 10.53
CA TYR A 15 -12.77 6.22 9.78
C TYR A 15 -13.91 5.46 10.52
N PRO A 16 -15.08 6.07 10.69
CA PRO A 16 -15.37 7.50 10.47
C PRO A 16 -14.77 8.39 11.58
N ALA A 17 -14.46 9.65 11.26
CA ALA A 17 -14.08 10.65 12.25
C ALA A 17 -14.82 11.97 11.99
N ASP A 18 -15.09 12.71 13.06
CA ASP A 18 -15.69 14.03 12.93
C ASP A 18 -14.71 15.04 12.33
N ARG A 19 -15.27 16.10 11.74
CA ARG A 19 -14.50 17.09 11.00
C ARG A 19 -13.50 17.86 11.88
N GLU A 20 -13.88 18.16 13.12
CA GLU A 20 -13.01 18.90 14.03
C GLU A 20 -11.80 18.07 14.45
N TYR A 21 -12.01 16.78 14.75
CA TYR A 21 -10.91 15.86 15.02
C TYR A 21 -9.94 15.78 13.83
N VAL A 22 -10.47 15.59 12.61
CA VAL A 22 -9.63 15.51 11.38
C VAL A 22 -8.85 16.80 11.16
N LYS A 23 -9.46 17.99 11.39
CA LYS A 23 -8.77 19.27 11.32
C LYS A 23 -7.61 19.36 12.33
N ASN A 24 -7.86 19.02 13.58
CA ASN A 24 -6.82 19.04 14.63
C ASN A 24 -5.68 18.07 14.31
N SER A 25 -6.00 16.90 13.74
CA SER A 25 -5.06 15.87 13.31
C SER A 25 -4.15 16.37 12.17
N LEU A 26 -4.71 16.98 11.13
CA LEU A 26 -3.90 17.52 10.01
C LEU A 26 -2.99 18.67 10.46
N GLU A 27 -3.46 19.57 11.33
CA GLU A 27 -2.64 20.67 11.87
C GLU A 27 -1.48 20.14 12.72
N ARG A 28 -1.71 19.06 13.47
CA ARG A 28 -0.66 18.35 14.24
C ARG A 28 0.36 17.73 13.29
N THR A 29 -0.09 17.07 12.24
CA THR A 29 0.76 16.48 11.20
C THR A 29 1.65 17.53 10.55
N THR A 30 1.11 18.70 10.19
CA THR A 30 1.88 19.82 9.64
C THR A 30 2.95 20.32 10.62
N ARG A 31 2.62 20.47 11.91
CA ARG A 31 3.60 20.88 12.93
C ARG A 31 4.71 19.85 13.13
N TRP A 32 4.36 18.56 13.09
CA TRP A 32 5.34 17.49 13.23
C TRP A 32 6.25 17.39 12.01
N LEU A 33 5.71 17.56 10.79
CA LEU A 33 6.53 17.62 9.58
C LEU A 33 7.61 18.71 9.64
N LYS A 34 7.26 19.92 10.09
CA LYS A 34 8.23 21.02 10.26
C LYS A 34 9.37 20.60 11.19
N ARG A 35 9.05 19.99 12.33
CA ARG A 35 10.05 19.47 13.27
C ARG A 35 10.89 18.34 12.68
N CYS A 36 10.28 17.44 11.90
CA CYS A 36 11.00 16.39 11.19
C CYS A 36 12.00 16.98 10.20
N LYS A 37 11.59 17.98 9.40
CA LYS A 37 12.47 18.66 8.45
C LYS A 37 13.66 19.35 9.15
N GLU A 38 13.42 20.04 10.26
CA GLU A 38 14.48 20.69 11.06
C GLU A 38 15.48 19.67 11.64
N ALA A 39 14.98 18.50 12.09
CA ALA A 39 15.80 17.45 12.68
C ALA A 39 16.55 16.61 11.63
N HIS A 40 16.06 16.53 10.40
CA HIS A 40 16.65 15.73 9.34
C HIS A 40 17.94 16.37 8.82
N LYS A 41 19.08 15.67 8.98
CA LYS A 41 20.42 16.18 8.61
C LYS A 41 21.06 15.44 7.45
N ASN A 42 20.67 14.18 7.19
CA ASN A 42 21.27 13.35 6.14
C ASN A 42 20.52 13.50 4.80
N THR A 43 20.40 14.73 4.32
CA THR A 43 19.62 15.09 3.12
C THR A 43 20.22 14.62 1.80
N GLU A 44 21.50 14.23 1.79
CA GLU A 44 22.18 13.71 0.59
C GLU A 44 21.82 12.24 0.29
N ASN A 45 21.57 11.45 1.33
CA ASN A 45 21.35 10.00 1.20
C ASN A 45 19.96 9.54 1.64
N GLN A 46 19.13 10.46 2.15
CA GLN A 46 17.80 10.13 2.64
C GLN A 46 16.78 11.19 2.22
N ALA A 47 15.64 10.75 1.70
CA ALA A 47 14.52 11.59 1.33
C ALA A 47 13.47 11.61 2.47
N LEU A 48 13.12 12.79 2.96
CA LEU A 48 12.00 12.97 3.89
C LEU A 48 10.72 13.24 3.08
N PHE A 49 9.69 12.42 3.24
CA PHE A 49 8.38 12.61 2.61
C PHE A 49 7.39 13.22 3.60
N GLY A 50 6.61 14.19 3.12
CA GLY A 50 5.47 14.74 3.84
C GLY A 50 4.20 13.95 3.58
N ILE A 51 3.23 13.98 4.51
CA ILE A 51 2.00 13.21 4.42
C ILE A 51 0.81 14.17 4.41
N ILE A 52 0.02 14.13 3.35
CA ILE A 52 -1.23 14.88 3.21
C ILE A 52 -2.33 14.09 3.93
N GLN A 53 -2.91 14.71 4.95
CA GLN A 53 -4.05 14.20 5.72
C GLN A 53 -5.34 14.97 5.36
N GLY A 54 -6.45 14.74 6.04
CA GLY A 54 -7.72 15.48 5.86
C GLY A 54 -8.96 14.56 5.80
N GLY A 55 -8.79 13.25 6.05
CA GLY A 55 -9.88 12.27 6.05
C GLY A 55 -10.64 12.28 4.72
N MET A 56 -11.98 12.24 4.79
CA MET A 56 -12.86 12.30 3.61
C MET A 56 -13.34 13.72 3.31
N TYR A 57 -12.73 14.75 3.92
CA TYR A 57 -13.16 16.15 3.77
C TYR A 57 -12.27 16.85 2.75
N LYS A 58 -12.84 17.18 1.59
CA LYS A 58 -12.12 17.77 0.45
C LYS A 58 -11.38 19.06 0.83
N ASP A 59 -12.06 19.98 1.50
CA ASP A 59 -11.47 21.25 1.94
C ASP A 59 -10.31 21.07 2.93
N LEU A 60 -10.39 20.06 3.81
CA LEU A 60 -9.28 19.73 4.72
C LEU A 60 -8.11 19.07 3.98
N ARG A 61 -8.37 18.26 2.94
CA ARG A 61 -7.31 17.74 2.06
C ARG A 61 -6.60 18.88 1.31
N GLU A 62 -7.36 19.84 0.78
CA GLU A 62 -6.82 21.00 0.11
C GLU A 62 -5.97 21.86 1.07
N GLN A 63 -6.46 22.10 2.31
CA GLN A 63 -5.69 22.78 3.35
C GLN A 63 -4.39 22.05 3.65
N SER A 64 -4.47 20.75 3.94
CA SER A 64 -3.30 19.91 4.25
C SER A 64 -2.29 19.92 3.11
N ALA A 65 -2.74 19.72 1.86
CA ALA A 65 -1.87 19.75 0.69
C ALA A 65 -1.14 21.09 0.59
N LYS A 66 -1.85 22.21 0.70
CA LYS A 66 -1.25 23.56 0.66
C LYS A 66 -0.17 23.75 1.74
N GLU A 67 -0.44 23.34 2.97
CA GLU A 67 0.50 23.47 4.08
C GLU A 67 1.74 22.56 3.95
N ILE A 68 1.54 21.31 3.53
CA ILE A 68 2.61 20.30 3.38
C ILE A 68 3.48 20.63 2.17
N LEU A 69 2.89 20.99 1.03
CA LEU A 69 3.63 21.32 -0.19
C LEU A 69 4.46 22.61 -0.05
N ALA A 70 4.02 23.56 0.76
CA ALA A 70 4.78 24.79 1.05
C ALA A 70 6.12 24.51 1.77
N ILE A 71 6.31 23.31 2.33
CA ILE A 71 7.56 22.93 3.02
C ILE A 71 8.64 22.48 2.05
N ASP A 72 8.29 22.16 0.82
CA ASP A 72 9.15 21.68 -0.27
C ASP A 72 10.05 20.49 0.11
N LEU A 73 9.60 19.29 -0.26
CA LEU A 73 10.21 18.01 0.08
C LEU A 73 10.48 17.18 -1.18
N PRO A 74 11.37 16.15 -1.11
CA PRO A 74 11.66 15.27 -2.23
C PRO A 74 10.47 14.45 -2.73
N GLY A 75 9.46 14.20 -1.90
CA GLY A 75 8.26 13.45 -2.26
C GLY A 75 7.14 13.62 -1.24
N TYR A 76 5.98 13.13 -1.57
CA TYR A 76 4.76 13.31 -0.77
C TYR A 76 3.91 12.05 -0.75
N ALA A 77 3.27 11.82 0.39
CA ALA A 77 2.33 10.72 0.57
C ALA A 77 0.90 11.22 0.80
N ILE A 78 -0.04 10.36 0.47
CA ILE A 78 -1.47 10.49 0.79
C ILE A 78 -1.75 9.52 1.94
N GLY A 79 -1.99 10.04 3.14
CA GLY A 79 -2.35 9.29 4.32
C GLY A 79 -3.85 9.34 4.63
N GLY A 80 -4.29 8.60 5.63
CA GLY A 80 -5.68 8.58 6.10
C GLY A 80 -6.66 7.96 5.13
N LEU A 81 -6.19 7.05 4.27
CA LEU A 81 -6.99 6.18 3.39
C LEU A 81 -6.71 4.72 3.71
N SER A 82 -7.55 3.80 3.25
CA SER A 82 -7.51 2.38 3.60
C SER A 82 -7.61 2.12 5.11
N VAL A 83 -8.39 2.95 5.80
CA VAL A 83 -8.62 2.89 7.26
C VAL A 83 -10.04 2.39 7.60
N GLY A 84 -10.74 1.80 6.63
CA GLY A 84 -12.07 1.22 6.81
C GLY A 84 -13.18 1.86 5.98
N GLU A 85 -12.88 2.89 5.20
CA GLU A 85 -13.81 3.53 4.27
C GLU A 85 -14.14 2.59 3.08
N PRO A 86 -15.32 2.75 2.46
CA PRO A 86 -15.64 2.10 1.19
C PRO A 86 -14.66 2.53 0.08
N LYS A 87 -14.27 1.61 -0.82
CA LYS A 87 -13.30 1.85 -1.89
C LYS A 87 -13.63 3.06 -2.76
N HIS A 88 -14.91 3.28 -3.09
CA HIS A 88 -15.31 4.41 -3.91
C HIS A 88 -14.97 5.77 -3.27
N LEU A 89 -15.04 5.89 -1.94
CA LEU A 89 -14.62 7.10 -1.23
C LEU A 89 -13.10 7.30 -1.30
N MET A 90 -12.32 6.22 -1.17
CA MET A 90 -10.88 6.28 -1.37
C MET A 90 -10.55 6.80 -2.78
N TYR A 91 -11.19 6.27 -3.81
CA TYR A 91 -10.97 6.70 -5.20
C TYR A 91 -11.38 8.16 -5.43
N GLU A 92 -12.52 8.59 -4.87
CA GLU A 92 -12.96 9.98 -4.90
C GLU A 92 -11.94 10.92 -4.24
N VAL A 93 -11.42 10.53 -3.06
CA VAL A 93 -10.37 11.32 -2.38
C VAL A 93 -9.11 11.43 -3.23
N LEU A 94 -8.69 10.36 -3.90
CA LEU A 94 -7.55 10.40 -4.81
C LEU A 94 -7.77 11.35 -5.99
N GLU A 95 -8.98 11.36 -6.59
CA GLU A 95 -9.33 12.21 -7.73
C GLU A 95 -9.15 13.70 -7.45
N TYR A 96 -9.42 14.17 -6.23
CA TYR A 96 -9.24 15.59 -5.89
C TYR A 96 -7.94 15.87 -5.13
N THR A 97 -7.25 14.87 -4.57
CA THR A 97 -6.00 15.09 -3.82
C THR A 97 -4.76 15.03 -4.72
N THR A 98 -4.71 14.03 -5.60
CA THR A 98 -3.53 13.81 -6.47
C THR A 98 -3.23 15.00 -7.40
N PRO A 99 -4.24 15.68 -8.00
CA PRO A 99 -3.96 16.87 -8.83
C PRO A 99 -3.36 18.06 -8.07
N LEU A 100 -3.45 18.08 -6.74
CA LEU A 100 -2.81 19.13 -5.93
C LEU A 100 -1.31 18.88 -5.78
N MET A 101 -0.85 17.65 -6.00
CA MET A 101 0.55 17.23 -5.77
C MET A 101 1.41 17.50 -7.02
N PRO A 102 2.69 17.88 -6.84
CA PRO A 102 3.62 18.10 -7.95
C PRO A 102 3.72 16.87 -8.86
N VAL A 103 3.81 17.07 -10.17
CA VAL A 103 3.91 15.99 -11.16
C VAL A 103 5.33 15.45 -11.29
N ASP A 104 6.31 16.20 -10.84
CA ASP A 104 7.74 15.90 -10.89
C ASP A 104 8.29 15.28 -9.60
N LYS A 105 7.41 14.99 -8.64
CA LYS A 105 7.78 14.37 -7.35
C LYS A 105 6.98 13.10 -7.10
N PRO A 106 7.60 12.06 -6.50
CA PRO A 106 6.90 10.81 -6.16
C PRO A 106 5.65 11.03 -5.30
N ARG A 107 4.56 10.38 -5.68
CA ARG A 107 3.26 10.37 -5.00
C ARG A 107 3.01 9.01 -4.41
N TYR A 108 3.01 8.91 -3.11
CA TYR A 108 2.94 7.65 -2.38
C TYR A 108 1.57 7.49 -1.70
N LEU A 109 0.81 6.45 -2.04
CA LEU A 109 -0.44 6.08 -1.36
C LEU A 109 -0.14 5.03 -0.29
N MET A 110 -0.29 5.41 0.97
CA MET A 110 0.08 4.58 2.11
C MET A 110 -0.97 3.49 2.40
N GLY A 111 -0.49 2.27 2.66
CA GLY A 111 -1.32 1.15 3.14
C GLY A 111 -2.21 0.47 2.08
N VAL A 112 -2.01 0.76 0.80
CA VAL A 112 -2.79 0.24 -0.34
C VAL A 112 -1.88 -0.56 -1.28
N GLY A 113 -2.19 -1.72 -1.85
CA GLY A 113 -3.37 -2.43 -1.68
C GLY A 113 -3.62 -3.74 -2.42
N SER A 114 -4.85 -3.95 -2.73
CA SER A 114 -5.25 -5.06 -3.61
C SER A 114 -4.90 -4.76 -5.07
N PRO A 115 -4.84 -5.77 -5.96
CA PRO A 115 -4.49 -5.54 -7.37
C PRO A 115 -5.35 -4.47 -8.06
N ASP A 116 -6.66 -4.50 -7.81
CA ASP A 116 -7.60 -3.50 -8.30
C ASP A 116 -7.32 -2.09 -7.73
N ASP A 117 -7.02 -1.97 -6.43
CA ASP A 117 -6.69 -0.68 -5.80
C ASP A 117 -5.38 -0.10 -6.32
N LEU A 118 -4.40 -0.95 -6.66
CA LEU A 118 -3.15 -0.49 -7.28
C LEU A 118 -3.40 0.13 -8.66
N VAL A 119 -4.16 -0.57 -9.50
CA VAL A 119 -4.52 -0.07 -10.85
C VAL A 119 -5.31 1.24 -10.75
N GLU A 120 -6.33 1.30 -9.87
CA GLU A 120 -7.13 2.50 -9.64
C GLU A 120 -6.29 3.67 -9.09
N GLY A 121 -5.30 3.37 -8.27
CA GLY A 121 -4.35 4.36 -7.76
C GLY A 121 -3.45 4.93 -8.87
N VAL A 122 -2.88 4.07 -9.71
CA VAL A 122 -2.04 4.48 -10.86
C VAL A 122 -2.83 5.33 -11.85
N ILE A 123 -4.07 4.92 -12.20
CA ILE A 123 -4.97 5.71 -13.05
C ILE A 123 -5.16 7.12 -12.52
N ARG A 124 -5.14 7.29 -11.20
CA ARG A 124 -5.28 8.60 -10.51
C ARG A 124 -3.96 9.30 -10.22
N GLY A 125 -2.84 8.78 -10.77
CA GLY A 125 -1.54 9.43 -10.70
C GLY A 125 -0.73 9.14 -9.43
N VAL A 126 -0.95 7.99 -8.79
CA VAL A 126 -0.11 7.48 -7.69
C VAL A 126 1.06 6.68 -8.26
N ASP A 127 2.27 6.87 -7.71
CA ASP A 127 3.50 6.24 -8.18
C ASP A 127 4.00 5.12 -7.27
N MET A 128 3.71 5.20 -5.96
CA MET A 128 4.27 4.30 -4.94
C MET A 128 3.18 3.78 -4.01
N PHE A 129 3.36 2.53 -3.58
CA PHE A 129 2.43 1.84 -2.68
C PHE A 129 3.18 0.96 -1.68
N ASP A 130 2.57 0.72 -0.52
CA ASP A 130 2.91 -0.37 0.40
C ASP A 130 1.65 -1.09 0.86
N CYS A 131 1.73 -2.37 1.10
CA CYS A 131 0.61 -3.09 1.68
C CYS A 131 1.02 -4.41 2.34
N VAL A 132 0.41 -4.70 3.47
CA VAL A 132 0.55 -6.00 4.15
C VAL A 132 -0.31 -7.09 3.51
N LEU A 133 -1.24 -6.75 2.61
CA LEU A 133 -2.22 -7.69 2.05
C LEU A 133 -1.58 -8.93 1.42
N PRO A 134 -0.58 -8.82 0.52
CA PRO A 134 -0.01 -9.98 -0.16
C PRO A 134 0.60 -10.99 0.81
N THR A 135 1.27 -10.52 1.86
CA THR A 135 1.87 -11.39 2.89
C THR A 135 0.82 -11.89 3.88
N ARG A 136 -0.15 -11.07 4.25
CA ARG A 136 -1.23 -11.44 5.18
C ARG A 136 -2.09 -12.57 4.62
N ILE A 137 -2.56 -12.45 3.38
CA ILE A 137 -3.38 -13.50 2.76
C ILE A 137 -2.57 -14.76 2.45
N ALA A 138 -1.29 -14.63 2.14
CA ALA A 138 -0.39 -15.78 1.93
C ALA A 138 -0.30 -16.65 3.19
N ARG A 139 -0.15 -16.04 4.38
CA ARG A 139 -0.15 -16.76 5.66
C ARG A 139 -1.47 -17.52 5.92
N ASN A 140 -2.57 -17.07 5.30
CA ASN A 140 -3.86 -17.75 5.35
C ASN A 140 -4.08 -18.73 4.19
N GLY A 141 -3.05 -19.01 3.37
CA GLY A 141 -3.10 -19.95 2.27
C GLY A 141 -3.84 -19.41 1.04
N THR A 142 -3.81 -18.10 0.80
CA THR A 142 -4.43 -17.47 -0.37
C THR A 142 -3.38 -16.87 -1.30
N ALA A 143 -3.42 -17.25 -2.57
CA ALA A 143 -2.62 -16.70 -3.65
C ALA A 143 -3.44 -15.75 -4.53
N MET A 144 -2.79 -14.69 -5.02
CA MET A 144 -3.30 -13.81 -6.08
C MET A 144 -2.89 -14.42 -7.43
N THR A 145 -3.80 -14.51 -8.41
CA THR A 145 -3.49 -15.06 -9.73
C THR A 145 -4.14 -14.25 -10.83
N SER A 146 -3.70 -14.44 -12.07
CA SER A 146 -4.29 -13.86 -13.28
C SER A 146 -5.79 -14.17 -13.44
N GLN A 147 -6.26 -15.25 -12.80
CA GLN A 147 -7.65 -15.69 -12.82
C GLN A 147 -8.40 -15.40 -11.49
N GLY A 148 -7.84 -14.53 -10.64
CA GLY A 148 -8.41 -14.18 -9.35
C GLY A 148 -7.75 -14.93 -8.17
N LYS A 149 -8.41 -14.92 -7.01
CA LYS A 149 -7.83 -15.50 -5.78
C LYS A 149 -7.95 -17.02 -5.73
N VAL A 150 -6.85 -17.69 -5.43
CA VAL A 150 -6.76 -19.13 -5.19
C VAL A 150 -6.61 -19.39 -3.69
N VAL A 151 -7.64 -19.94 -3.04
CA VAL A 151 -7.59 -20.40 -1.65
C VAL A 151 -7.08 -21.84 -1.65
N VAL A 152 -5.78 -22.02 -1.45
CA VAL A 152 -5.08 -23.31 -1.62
C VAL A 152 -5.58 -24.40 -0.65
N ARG A 153 -6.14 -24.03 0.50
CA ARG A 153 -6.74 -24.98 1.47
C ARG A 153 -7.89 -25.81 0.90
N ASN A 154 -8.55 -25.35 -0.15
CA ASN A 154 -9.74 -25.99 -0.73
C ASN A 154 -9.43 -27.42 -1.19
N ALA A 155 -10.40 -28.34 -0.98
CA ALA A 155 -10.23 -29.75 -1.29
C ALA A 155 -9.96 -30.03 -2.78
N LYS A 156 -10.49 -29.19 -3.67
CA LYS A 156 -10.30 -29.33 -5.12
C LYS A 156 -8.83 -29.32 -5.55
N TYR A 157 -7.94 -28.71 -4.75
CA TYR A 157 -6.51 -28.63 -5.04
C TYR A 157 -5.69 -29.79 -4.46
N ALA A 158 -6.31 -30.81 -3.83
CA ALA A 158 -5.62 -31.92 -3.20
C ALA A 158 -4.80 -32.78 -4.18
N ARG A 159 -5.22 -32.84 -5.43
CA ARG A 159 -4.55 -33.57 -6.53
C ARG A 159 -4.33 -32.67 -7.75
N ASP A 160 -4.19 -31.35 -7.53
CA ASP A 160 -3.91 -30.39 -8.59
C ASP A 160 -2.39 -30.18 -8.70
N PHE A 161 -1.78 -30.80 -9.70
CA PHE A 161 -0.35 -30.76 -9.95
C PHE A 161 0.08 -29.60 -10.86
N THR A 162 -0.80 -28.60 -11.06
CA THR A 162 -0.48 -27.38 -11.76
C THR A 162 0.12 -26.31 -10.81
N PRO A 163 0.83 -25.28 -11.32
CA PRO A 163 1.33 -24.18 -10.51
C PRO A 163 0.20 -23.33 -9.92
N LEU A 164 0.52 -22.44 -8.96
CA LEU A 164 -0.46 -21.51 -8.39
C LEU A 164 -1.14 -20.68 -9.48
N ASP A 165 -0.34 -20.15 -10.40
CA ASP A 165 -0.79 -19.45 -11.59
C ASP A 165 0.00 -19.96 -12.81
N PRO A 166 -0.68 -20.50 -13.84
CA PRO A 166 0.00 -21.00 -15.04
C PRO A 166 0.76 -19.93 -15.83
N GLU A 167 0.34 -18.67 -15.72
CA GLU A 167 0.97 -17.54 -16.42
C GLU A 167 2.13 -16.90 -15.64
N CYS A 168 2.38 -17.36 -14.41
CA CYS A 168 3.37 -16.80 -13.53
C CYS A 168 4.70 -17.55 -13.61
N ASP A 169 5.79 -16.82 -13.77
CA ASP A 169 7.15 -17.36 -13.87
C ASP A 169 7.96 -17.25 -12.57
N CYS A 170 7.33 -16.93 -11.43
CA CYS A 170 8.01 -16.83 -10.15
C CYS A 170 8.60 -18.17 -9.68
N TYR A 171 9.53 -18.09 -8.72
CA TYR A 171 10.18 -19.29 -8.13
C TYR A 171 9.15 -20.33 -7.64
N CYS A 172 8.06 -19.88 -7.03
CA CYS A 172 7.03 -20.79 -6.52
C CYS A 172 6.33 -21.54 -7.67
N CYS A 173 5.90 -20.85 -8.71
CA CYS A 173 5.17 -21.44 -9.83
C CYS A 173 6.05 -22.36 -10.71
N LYS A 174 7.36 -22.07 -10.83
CA LYS A 174 8.31 -22.90 -11.56
C LYS A 174 8.64 -24.22 -10.87
N ASN A 175 8.55 -24.28 -9.54
CA ASN A 175 9.09 -25.40 -8.78
C ASN A 175 8.05 -26.19 -7.97
N TYR A 176 6.85 -25.64 -7.74
CA TYR A 176 5.89 -26.24 -6.83
C TYR A 176 4.47 -26.23 -7.39
N THR A 177 3.70 -27.26 -7.03
CA THR A 177 2.32 -27.44 -7.46
C THR A 177 1.33 -26.99 -6.38
N ARG A 178 0.09 -26.71 -6.78
CA ARG A 178 -1.01 -26.42 -5.84
C ARG A 178 -1.21 -27.53 -4.83
N ALA A 179 -1.12 -28.80 -5.25
CA ALA A 179 -1.25 -29.95 -4.36
C ALA A 179 -0.18 -29.96 -3.27
N TYR A 180 1.08 -29.71 -3.62
CA TYR A 180 2.19 -29.65 -2.66
C TYR A 180 2.05 -28.47 -1.70
N ILE A 181 1.78 -27.28 -2.22
CA ILE A 181 1.58 -26.08 -1.39
C ILE A 181 0.39 -26.29 -0.44
N ARG A 182 -0.71 -26.91 -0.92
CA ARG A 182 -1.84 -27.28 -0.07
C ARG A 182 -1.43 -28.23 1.06
N HIS A 183 -0.62 -29.24 0.76
CA HIS A 183 -0.09 -30.14 1.77
C HIS A 183 0.67 -29.38 2.86
N LEU A 184 1.58 -28.49 2.49
CA LEU A 184 2.33 -27.65 3.42
C LEU A 184 1.41 -26.74 4.26
N VAL A 185 0.39 -26.11 3.64
CA VAL A 185 -0.59 -25.29 4.35
C VAL A 185 -1.38 -26.12 5.37
N LYS A 186 -1.76 -27.38 5.04
CA LYS A 186 -2.47 -28.27 5.94
C LYS A 186 -1.60 -28.78 7.09
N ALA A 187 -0.32 -28.97 6.82
CA ALA A 187 0.68 -29.38 7.81
C ALA A 187 1.18 -28.20 8.68
N ASN A 188 0.70 -26.97 8.44
CA ASN A 188 1.15 -25.73 9.08
C ASN A 188 2.66 -25.47 8.91
N GLU A 189 3.23 -25.87 7.79
CA GLU A 189 4.62 -25.61 7.45
C GLU A 189 4.84 -24.15 7.04
N ILE A 190 5.83 -23.49 7.62
CA ILE A 190 6.19 -22.09 7.32
C ILE A 190 6.56 -21.91 5.85
N LEU A 191 7.11 -22.94 5.20
CA LEU A 191 7.45 -22.91 3.79
C LEU A 191 6.24 -22.57 2.89
N ALA A 192 5.02 -23.03 3.25
CA ALA A 192 3.80 -22.65 2.54
C ALA A 192 3.62 -21.13 2.48
N SER A 193 3.69 -20.49 3.64
CA SER A 193 3.54 -19.01 3.75
C SER A 193 4.63 -18.28 2.96
N ARG A 194 5.86 -18.75 3.01
CA ARG A 194 6.98 -18.19 2.26
C ARG A 194 6.75 -18.29 0.75
N LEU A 195 6.40 -19.48 0.24
CA LEU A 195 6.17 -19.72 -1.18
C LEU A 195 5.02 -18.88 -1.73
N ILE A 196 3.88 -18.84 -1.01
CA ILE A 196 2.73 -18.03 -1.43
C ILE A 196 3.04 -16.54 -1.34
N THR A 197 3.79 -16.09 -0.32
CA THR A 197 4.24 -14.70 -0.21
C THR A 197 5.12 -14.30 -1.39
N THR A 198 6.13 -15.13 -1.72
CA THR A 198 7.00 -14.88 -2.89
C THR A 198 6.20 -14.76 -4.16
N HIS A 199 5.21 -15.64 -4.35
CA HIS A 199 4.30 -15.59 -5.50
C HIS A 199 3.46 -14.30 -5.52
N ASN A 200 2.81 -13.96 -4.40
CA ASN A 200 1.94 -12.78 -4.32
C ASN A 200 2.72 -11.48 -4.56
N LEU A 201 3.92 -11.36 -4.02
CA LEU A 201 4.77 -10.19 -4.25
C LEU A 201 5.21 -10.11 -5.73
N HIS A 202 5.64 -11.24 -6.31
CA HIS A 202 5.98 -11.29 -7.73
C HIS A 202 4.79 -10.89 -8.61
N PHE A 203 3.59 -11.38 -8.30
CA PHE A 203 2.36 -11.04 -9.02
C PHE A 203 2.09 -9.53 -9.00
N LEU A 204 2.20 -8.89 -7.83
CA LEU A 204 1.97 -7.44 -7.73
C LEU A 204 3.07 -6.62 -8.41
N LEU A 205 4.33 -7.02 -8.28
CA LEU A 205 5.43 -6.35 -8.99
C LEU A 205 5.25 -6.44 -10.50
N LYS A 206 4.85 -7.61 -11.00
CA LYS A 206 4.57 -7.83 -12.42
C LYS A 206 3.35 -7.03 -12.93
N LEU A 207 2.37 -6.77 -12.07
CA LEU A 207 1.22 -5.92 -12.37
C LEU A 207 1.63 -4.45 -12.54
N MET A 208 2.69 -4.02 -11.87
CA MET A 208 3.18 -2.64 -11.90
C MET A 208 4.20 -2.36 -13.02
N GLU A 209 4.68 -3.38 -13.72
CA GLU A 209 5.52 -3.27 -14.92
C GLU A 209 4.70 -2.92 -16.17
#